data_8da20fc14b86258bd1bc5d52ccbd9f90
#
_entry.id   8da20fc14b86258bd1bc5d52ccbd9f90
#
_cell.length_a   1.000
_cell.length_b   1.000
_cell.length_c   1.000
_cell.angle_alpha   90.00
_cell.angle_beta   90.00
_cell.angle_gamma   90.00
#
_symmetry.space_group_name_H-M   'P 1'
#
loop_
_entity.id
_entity.type
_entity.pdbx_description
1 polymer ?
#
loop_
_entity_poly.entity_id
_entity_poly.type
_entity_poly.pdbx_seq_one_letter_code
_entity_poly.pdbx_strand_id
1 'polypeptide(L)'
;VIVAEKQVTEPVSIVGMAFQNPTMLPWRTTLENILLPLEIVEKHRKRLRTHKKEYIEKAERLLEIVGLKGFGSKFPWQLSGGMQQRANLCRALIHEPELLMLDEPFGALDAFTREELWCVIRDLHAAQGVTIILVTHDLREAVFLADKIFVMSSRPGRVLAEHQVPFARPRDINLTYET
;
A
#
# COMPACT_ATOMS: atom_id res chain seq x y z
N VAL A 1 -16.89 6.07 12.74
CA VAL A 1 -16.48 5.14 11.68
C VAL A 1 -16.66 3.72 12.20
N ILE A 2 -17.13 2.80 11.36
CA ILE A 2 -17.28 1.37 11.67
C ILE A 2 -16.35 0.61 10.72
N VAL A 3 -15.51 -0.28 11.26
CA VAL A 3 -14.62 -1.16 10.49
C VAL A 3 -14.77 -2.58 11.03
N ALA A 4 -14.99 -3.56 10.16
CA ALA A 4 -15.26 -4.95 10.53
C ALA A 4 -16.35 -5.06 11.63
N GLU A 5 -17.49 -4.37 11.42
CA GLU A 5 -18.66 -4.30 12.30
C GLU A 5 -18.40 -3.68 13.70
N LYS A 6 -17.22 -3.13 13.96
CA LYS A 6 -16.86 -2.49 15.23
C LYS A 6 -16.71 -0.98 15.06
N GLN A 7 -17.24 -0.23 16.03
CA GLN A 7 -16.98 1.21 16.10
C GLN A 7 -15.51 1.44 16.41
N VAL A 8 -14.86 2.26 15.58
CA VAL A 8 -13.44 2.62 15.76
C VAL A 8 -13.33 3.69 16.83
N THR A 9 -12.77 3.32 17.97
CA THR A 9 -12.46 4.21 19.10
C THR A 9 -10.95 4.24 19.39
N GLU A 10 -10.18 3.30 18.83
CA GLU A 10 -8.76 3.11 19.03
C GLU A 10 -8.08 2.76 17.69
N PRO A 11 -6.73 2.84 17.58
CA PRO A 11 -6.02 2.39 16.39
C PRO A 11 -6.35 0.94 16.03
N VAL A 12 -6.67 0.70 14.75
CA VAL A 12 -7.15 -0.60 14.27
C VAL A 12 -5.98 -1.40 13.69
N SER A 13 -5.65 -2.51 14.32
CA SER A 13 -4.49 -3.35 13.95
C SER A 13 -4.62 -4.12 12.63
N ILE A 14 -5.86 -4.22 12.09
CA ILE A 14 -6.13 -4.88 10.80
C ILE A 14 -5.93 -3.96 9.60
N VAL A 15 -5.56 -2.68 9.83
CA VAL A 15 -5.39 -1.66 8.79
C VAL A 15 -3.91 -1.46 8.51
N GLY A 16 -3.53 -1.59 7.24
CA GLY A 16 -2.28 -1.08 6.70
C GLY A 16 -2.50 0.29 6.06
N MET A 17 -1.59 1.23 6.25
CA MET A 17 -1.74 2.56 5.67
C MET A 17 -0.45 3.04 5.03
N ALA A 18 -0.54 3.47 3.77
CA ALA A 18 0.52 4.16 3.06
C ALA A 18 0.07 5.60 2.75
N PHE A 19 0.79 6.56 3.28
CA PHE A 19 0.52 7.99 3.11
C PHE A 19 1.18 8.54 1.84
N GLN A 20 0.67 9.63 1.33
CA GLN A 20 1.23 10.40 0.21
C GLN A 20 2.71 10.72 0.42
N ASN A 21 3.08 11.19 1.61
CA ASN A 21 4.47 11.36 2.00
C ASN A 21 4.94 10.13 2.77
N PRO A 22 6.01 9.43 2.31
CA PRO A 22 6.56 8.30 3.03
C PRO A 22 7.14 8.77 4.37
N THR A 23 6.44 8.46 5.47
CA THR A 23 6.85 8.84 6.84
C THR A 23 7.81 7.79 7.41
N MET A 24 8.96 7.62 6.76
CA MET A 24 10.00 6.70 7.23
C MET A 24 10.81 7.35 8.37
N LEU A 25 11.16 6.55 9.38
CA LEU A 25 12.01 6.98 10.48
C LEU A 25 13.46 7.14 9.98
N PRO A 26 14.04 8.35 10.00
CA PRO A 26 15.33 8.58 9.35
C PRO A 26 16.50 7.86 10.02
N TRP A 27 16.38 7.51 11.29
CA TRP A 27 17.41 6.78 12.06
C TRP A 27 17.30 5.26 11.96
N ARG A 28 16.34 4.73 11.21
CA ARG A 28 16.17 3.30 10.92
C ARG A 28 16.49 3.01 9.46
N THR A 29 17.04 1.84 9.21
CA THR A 29 17.22 1.33 7.85
C THR A 29 15.86 1.08 7.18
N THR A 30 15.85 0.87 5.88
CA THR A 30 14.64 0.53 5.11
C THR A 30 13.97 -0.72 5.67
N LEU A 31 14.74 -1.77 5.93
CA LEU A 31 14.23 -3.01 6.51
C LEU A 31 13.62 -2.80 7.89
N GLU A 32 14.29 -2.04 8.76
CA GLU A 32 13.77 -1.73 10.10
C GLU A 32 12.51 -0.88 10.06
N ASN A 33 12.38 0.03 9.09
CA ASN A 33 11.17 0.79 8.85
C ASN A 33 10.01 -0.12 8.40
N ILE A 34 10.28 -1.08 7.50
CA ILE A 34 9.27 -2.04 7.05
C ILE A 34 8.80 -2.92 8.21
N LEU A 35 9.68 -3.34 9.08
CA LEU A 35 9.36 -4.20 10.24
C LEU A 35 8.64 -3.45 11.38
N LEU A 36 8.63 -2.12 11.39
CA LEU A 36 8.07 -1.30 12.46
C LEU A 36 6.63 -1.65 12.87
N PRO A 37 5.68 -1.91 11.95
CA PRO A 37 4.33 -2.31 12.34
C PRO A 37 4.28 -3.58 13.19
N LEU A 38 5.21 -4.51 12.98
CA LEU A 38 5.29 -5.75 13.75
C LEU A 38 5.75 -5.55 15.20
N GLU A 39 6.43 -4.43 15.48
CA GLU A 39 6.82 -4.03 16.83
C GLU A 39 5.63 -3.42 17.62
N ILE A 40 4.66 -2.84 16.88
CA ILE A 40 3.52 -2.10 17.44
C ILE A 40 2.31 -3.00 17.59
N VAL A 41 1.96 -3.75 16.54
CA VAL A 41 0.79 -4.62 16.50
C VAL A 41 0.98 -5.80 17.46
N GLU A 42 0.16 -5.89 18.50
CA GLU A 42 0.35 -6.83 19.61
C GLU A 42 0.44 -8.29 19.15
N LYS A 43 -0.41 -8.70 18.20
CA LYS A 43 -0.41 -10.05 17.60
C LYS A 43 0.96 -10.43 17.06
N HIS A 44 1.68 -9.50 16.43
CA HIS A 44 2.98 -9.74 15.80
C HIS A 44 4.15 -9.50 16.72
N ARG A 45 4.03 -8.58 17.71
CA ARG A 45 5.11 -8.19 18.61
C ARG A 45 5.71 -9.36 19.39
N LYS A 46 4.87 -10.28 19.88
CA LYS A 46 5.33 -11.48 20.58
C LYS A 46 6.04 -12.43 19.63
N ARG A 47 5.46 -12.64 18.43
CA ARG A 47 6.01 -13.53 17.42
C ARG A 47 7.30 -12.99 16.78
N LEU A 48 7.45 -11.68 16.66
CA LEU A 48 8.66 -11.06 16.10
C LEU A 48 9.92 -11.44 16.90
N ARG A 49 9.81 -11.63 18.21
CA ARG A 49 10.95 -12.01 19.05
C ARG A 49 11.46 -13.43 18.78
N THR A 50 10.57 -14.35 18.46
CA THR A 50 10.87 -15.78 18.24
C THR A 50 11.07 -16.15 16.78
N HIS A 51 10.46 -15.40 15.85
CA HIS A 51 10.41 -15.69 14.41
C HIS A 51 10.95 -14.52 13.57
N LYS A 52 11.94 -13.80 14.12
CA LYS A 52 12.50 -12.60 13.47
C LYS A 52 13.01 -12.88 12.05
N LYS A 53 13.60 -14.04 11.83
CA LYS A 53 14.14 -14.45 10.53
C LYS A 53 13.05 -14.55 9.47
N GLU A 54 11.90 -15.14 9.80
CA GLU A 54 10.76 -15.27 8.88
C GLU A 54 10.23 -13.90 8.44
N TYR A 55 10.15 -12.94 9.37
CA TYR A 55 9.70 -11.58 9.06
C TYR A 55 10.72 -10.80 8.23
N ILE A 56 12.02 -11.01 8.45
CA ILE A 56 13.06 -10.43 7.61
C ILE A 56 12.95 -10.98 6.18
N GLU A 57 12.85 -12.30 6.02
CA GLU A 57 12.69 -12.93 4.70
C GLU A 57 11.42 -12.44 3.99
N LYS A 58 10.33 -12.22 4.73
CA LYS A 58 9.09 -11.65 4.18
C LYS A 58 9.30 -10.20 3.72
N ALA A 59 9.97 -9.38 4.52
CA ALA A 59 10.27 -7.99 4.16
C ALA A 59 11.19 -7.90 2.94
N GLU A 60 12.21 -8.77 2.84
CA GLU A 60 13.09 -8.83 1.67
C GLU A 60 12.33 -9.27 0.40
N ARG A 61 11.39 -10.23 0.51
CA ARG A 61 10.50 -10.58 -0.62
C ARG A 61 9.62 -9.41 -1.05
N LEU A 62 9.05 -8.64 -0.11
CA LEU A 62 8.30 -7.44 -0.44
C LEU A 62 9.17 -6.39 -1.14
N LEU A 63 10.39 -6.17 -0.65
CA LEU A 63 11.37 -5.29 -1.30
C LEU A 63 11.71 -5.75 -2.72
N GLU A 64 11.86 -7.05 -2.95
CA GLU A 64 12.12 -7.61 -4.28
C GLU A 64 10.94 -7.36 -5.23
N ILE A 65 9.69 -7.59 -4.77
CA ILE A 65 8.46 -7.36 -5.55
C ILE A 65 8.36 -5.89 -6.00
N VAL A 66 8.73 -4.94 -5.15
CA VAL A 66 8.66 -3.51 -5.49
C VAL A 66 9.96 -2.99 -6.17
N GLY A 67 10.86 -3.87 -6.61
CA GLY A 67 12.10 -3.51 -7.30
C GLY A 67 13.15 -2.85 -6.39
N LEU A 68 13.14 -3.14 -5.09
CA LEU A 68 14.09 -2.62 -4.10
C LEU A 68 14.98 -3.72 -3.50
N LYS A 69 15.27 -4.79 -4.24
CA LYS A 69 16.16 -5.85 -3.81
C LYS A 69 17.54 -5.29 -3.42
N GLY A 70 18.03 -5.65 -2.24
CA GLY A 70 19.34 -5.20 -1.72
C GLY A 70 19.33 -3.81 -1.08
N PHE A 71 18.21 -3.11 -1.04
CA PHE A 71 18.10 -1.79 -0.40
C PHE A 71 17.66 -1.84 1.08
N GLY A 72 17.47 -3.03 1.65
CA GLY A 72 17.04 -3.21 3.04
C GLY A 72 17.94 -2.55 4.08
N SER A 73 19.26 -2.55 3.85
CA SER A 73 20.27 -1.93 4.74
C SER A 73 20.44 -0.41 4.56
N LYS A 74 19.82 0.19 3.52
CA LYS A 74 19.93 1.63 3.26
C LYS A 74 19.02 2.43 4.18
N PHE A 75 19.46 3.63 4.53
CA PHE A 75 18.65 4.60 5.27
C PHE A 75 17.75 5.41 4.33
N PRO A 76 16.64 6.00 4.82
CA PRO A 76 15.72 6.76 3.99
C PRO A 76 16.36 7.85 3.13
N TRP A 77 17.35 8.59 3.64
CA TRP A 77 18.06 9.63 2.88
C TRP A 77 18.94 9.10 1.74
N GLN A 78 19.18 7.79 1.69
CA GLN A 78 19.91 7.13 0.60
C GLN A 78 18.98 6.64 -0.51
N LEU A 79 17.67 6.83 -0.35
CA LEU A 79 16.63 6.43 -1.29
C LEU A 79 16.05 7.65 -2.01
N SER A 80 15.72 7.51 -3.30
CA SER A 80 14.88 8.49 -3.98
C SER A 80 13.47 8.55 -3.38
N GLY A 81 12.71 9.62 -3.63
CA GLY A 81 11.33 9.73 -3.18
C GLY A 81 10.46 8.56 -3.60
N GLY A 82 10.57 8.12 -4.86
CA GLY A 82 9.85 6.95 -5.36
C GLY A 82 10.29 5.63 -4.69
N MET A 83 11.57 5.47 -4.37
CA MET A 83 12.05 4.30 -3.60
C MET A 83 11.50 4.32 -2.17
N GLN A 84 11.45 5.48 -1.53
CA GLN A 84 10.84 5.61 -0.20
C GLN A 84 9.34 5.28 -0.24
N GLN A 85 8.62 5.69 -1.29
CA GLN A 85 7.20 5.39 -1.45
C GLN A 85 6.96 3.89 -1.62
N ARG A 86 7.78 3.20 -2.41
CA ARG A 86 7.73 1.73 -2.56
C ARG A 86 8.04 1.01 -1.24
N ALA A 87 9.02 1.47 -0.48
CA ALA A 87 9.32 0.92 0.84
C ALA A 87 8.19 1.18 1.85
N ASN A 88 7.53 2.35 1.78
CA ASN A 88 6.36 2.67 2.59
C ASN A 88 5.18 1.73 2.31
N LEU A 89 4.98 1.34 1.05
CA LEU A 89 4.00 0.32 0.68
C LEU A 89 4.33 -1.04 1.32
N CYS A 90 5.61 -1.47 1.26
CA CYS A 90 6.04 -2.70 1.94
C CYS A 90 5.77 -2.66 3.45
N ARG A 91 5.99 -1.50 4.09
CA ARG A 91 5.67 -1.28 5.51
C ARG A 91 4.19 -1.45 5.80
N ALA A 92 3.32 -0.93 4.93
CA ALA A 92 1.88 -1.07 5.09
C ALA A 92 1.38 -2.51 4.95
N LEU A 93 2.14 -3.38 4.26
CA LEU A 93 1.77 -4.75 3.93
C LEU A 93 2.36 -5.81 4.88
N ILE A 94 3.45 -5.51 5.58
CA ILE A 94 4.24 -6.51 6.31
C ILE A 94 3.45 -7.30 7.36
N HIS A 95 2.46 -6.66 7.99
CA HIS A 95 1.62 -7.25 9.05
C HIS A 95 0.35 -7.94 8.52
N GLU A 96 0.23 -8.12 7.18
CA GLU A 96 -0.91 -8.78 6.52
C GLU A 96 -2.25 -8.14 6.91
N PRO A 97 -2.47 -6.86 6.55
CA PRO A 97 -3.71 -6.18 6.89
C PRO A 97 -4.90 -6.76 6.14
N GLU A 98 -6.09 -6.73 6.75
CA GLU A 98 -7.36 -7.05 6.10
C GLU A 98 -7.87 -5.87 5.25
N LEU A 99 -7.47 -4.65 5.62
CA LEU A 99 -7.78 -3.39 4.94
C LEU A 99 -6.50 -2.61 4.67
N LEU A 100 -6.24 -2.28 3.41
CA LEU A 100 -5.13 -1.45 2.99
C LEU A 100 -5.66 -0.08 2.54
N MET A 101 -5.22 0.98 3.20
CA MET A 101 -5.55 2.37 2.84
C MET A 101 -4.35 3.02 2.16
N LEU A 102 -4.56 3.50 0.94
CA LEU A 102 -3.54 4.12 0.10
C LEU A 102 -3.97 5.56 -0.22
N ASP A 103 -3.20 6.53 0.27
CA ASP A 103 -3.47 7.95 0.06
C ASP A 103 -2.46 8.51 -0.94
N GLU A 104 -2.89 8.69 -2.20
CA GLU A 104 -2.09 9.11 -3.35
C GLU A 104 -0.71 8.40 -3.44
N PRO A 105 -0.66 7.05 -3.36
CA PRO A 105 0.58 6.31 -3.13
C PRO A 105 1.55 6.36 -4.31
N PHE A 106 1.09 6.80 -5.48
CA PHE A 106 1.87 6.78 -6.72
C PHE A 106 2.19 8.19 -7.26
N GLY A 107 1.74 9.25 -6.57
CA GLY A 107 1.86 10.63 -7.06
C GLY A 107 3.30 11.12 -7.27
N ALA A 108 4.27 10.59 -6.53
CA ALA A 108 5.69 10.96 -6.64
C ALA A 108 6.49 10.07 -7.61
N LEU A 109 5.82 9.17 -8.37
CA LEU A 109 6.47 8.20 -9.24
C LEU A 109 6.44 8.66 -10.71
N ASP A 110 7.48 8.30 -11.47
CA ASP A 110 7.45 8.36 -12.92
C ASP A 110 6.44 7.35 -13.51
N ALA A 111 6.05 7.54 -14.76
CA ALA A 111 4.96 6.77 -15.38
C ALA A 111 5.23 5.26 -15.39
N PHE A 112 6.45 4.81 -15.73
CA PHE A 112 6.78 3.40 -15.78
C PHE A 112 6.73 2.75 -14.40
N THR A 113 7.38 3.36 -13.41
CA THR A 113 7.39 2.88 -12.03
C THR A 113 5.98 2.83 -11.44
N ARG A 114 5.12 3.78 -11.81
CA ARG A 114 3.72 3.82 -11.39
C ARG A 114 2.95 2.63 -11.92
N GLU A 115 3.04 2.35 -13.20
CA GLU A 115 2.36 1.22 -13.85
C GLU A 115 2.84 -0.13 -13.32
N GLU A 116 4.15 -0.27 -13.10
CA GLU A 116 4.70 -1.46 -12.44
C GLU A 116 4.06 -1.68 -11.06
N LEU A 117 3.93 -0.62 -10.26
CA LEU A 117 3.31 -0.73 -8.93
C LEU A 117 1.79 -0.97 -8.98
N TRP A 118 1.09 -0.46 -9.97
CA TRP A 118 -0.32 -0.82 -10.18
C TRP A 118 -0.46 -2.33 -10.39
N CYS A 119 0.40 -2.92 -11.22
CA CYS A 119 0.42 -4.37 -11.42
C CYS A 119 0.73 -5.12 -10.11
N VAL A 120 1.68 -4.64 -9.32
CA VAL A 120 1.99 -5.23 -8.00
C VAL A 120 0.77 -5.18 -7.07
N ILE A 121 0.07 -4.06 -6.98
CA ILE A 121 -1.15 -3.93 -6.14
C ILE A 121 -2.27 -4.82 -6.65
N ARG A 122 -2.49 -4.88 -7.97
CA ARG A 122 -3.46 -5.78 -8.60
C ARG A 122 -3.18 -7.24 -8.22
N ASP A 123 -1.95 -7.68 -8.38
CA ASP A 123 -1.54 -9.08 -8.15
C ASP A 123 -1.58 -9.42 -6.66
N LEU A 124 -1.22 -8.49 -5.80
CA LEU A 124 -1.35 -8.62 -4.34
C LEU A 124 -2.80 -8.77 -3.92
N HIS A 125 -3.70 -7.94 -4.46
CA HIS A 125 -5.14 -8.05 -4.20
C HIS A 125 -5.67 -9.42 -4.65
N ALA A 126 -5.28 -9.88 -5.84
CA ALA A 126 -5.69 -11.19 -6.35
C ALA A 126 -5.18 -12.35 -5.48
N ALA A 127 -3.96 -12.25 -4.95
CA ALA A 127 -3.33 -13.31 -4.15
C ALA A 127 -3.83 -13.36 -2.70
N GLN A 128 -4.14 -12.22 -2.10
CA GLN A 128 -4.43 -12.12 -0.66
C GLN A 128 -5.90 -11.78 -0.33
N GLY A 129 -6.69 -11.31 -1.30
CA GLY A 129 -8.07 -10.88 -1.08
C GLY A 129 -8.20 -9.67 -0.15
N VAL A 130 -7.14 -8.86 0.01
CA VAL A 130 -7.14 -7.69 0.88
C VAL A 130 -8.11 -6.63 0.35
N THR A 131 -8.94 -6.06 1.21
CA THR A 131 -9.77 -4.89 0.84
C THR A 131 -8.88 -3.67 0.70
N ILE A 132 -9.01 -2.93 -0.41
CA ILE A 132 -8.19 -1.74 -0.68
C ILE A 132 -9.08 -0.50 -0.80
N ILE A 133 -8.74 0.55 -0.05
CA ILE A 133 -9.27 1.89 -0.25
C ILE A 133 -8.15 2.73 -0.83
N LEU A 134 -8.33 3.19 -2.07
CA LEU A 134 -7.38 4.03 -2.77
C LEU A 134 -7.94 5.44 -2.94
N VAL A 135 -7.21 6.42 -2.45
CA VAL A 135 -7.46 7.85 -2.75
C VAL A 135 -6.50 8.26 -3.85
N THR A 136 -7.05 8.71 -4.96
CA THR A 136 -6.28 9.17 -6.12
C THR A 136 -7.02 10.24 -6.90
N HIS A 137 -6.29 11.06 -7.64
CA HIS A 137 -6.82 11.99 -8.64
C HIS A 137 -6.57 11.51 -10.09
N ASP A 138 -5.92 10.36 -10.29
CA ASP A 138 -5.68 9.76 -11.60
C ASP A 138 -6.80 8.78 -11.95
N LEU A 139 -7.56 9.09 -13.01
CA LEU A 139 -8.69 8.27 -13.46
C LEU A 139 -8.25 6.90 -14.00
N ARG A 140 -7.07 6.80 -14.63
CA ARG A 140 -6.55 5.52 -15.15
C ARG A 140 -6.26 4.58 -13.99
N GLU A 141 -5.63 5.10 -12.95
CA GLU A 141 -5.36 4.40 -11.70
C GLU A 141 -6.64 3.87 -11.05
N ALA A 142 -7.66 4.73 -10.92
CA ALA A 142 -8.93 4.37 -10.37
C ALA A 142 -9.62 3.25 -11.18
N VAL A 143 -9.67 3.39 -12.51
CA VAL A 143 -10.29 2.40 -13.40
C VAL A 143 -9.52 1.09 -13.42
N PHE A 144 -8.19 1.14 -13.38
CA PHE A 144 -7.36 -0.06 -13.39
C PHE A 144 -7.45 -0.87 -12.10
N LEU A 145 -7.47 -0.19 -10.93
CA LEU A 145 -7.35 -0.85 -9.62
C LEU A 145 -8.68 -1.10 -8.92
N ALA A 146 -9.68 -0.21 -9.07
CA ALA A 146 -10.89 -0.28 -8.26
C ALA A 146 -12.01 -1.14 -8.89
N ASP A 147 -12.85 -1.75 -8.04
CA ASP A 147 -14.12 -2.35 -8.46
C ASP A 147 -15.24 -1.30 -8.44
N LYS A 148 -15.10 -0.32 -7.53
CA LYS A 148 -16.06 0.75 -7.33
C LYS A 148 -15.32 2.08 -7.13
N ILE A 149 -15.78 3.12 -7.80
CA ILE A 149 -15.22 4.47 -7.74
C ILE A 149 -16.26 5.41 -7.15
N PHE A 150 -15.84 6.15 -6.12
CA PHE A 150 -16.62 7.24 -5.53
C PHE A 150 -16.02 8.58 -5.97
N VAL A 151 -16.78 9.37 -6.71
CA VAL A 151 -16.37 10.72 -7.11
C VAL A 151 -16.72 11.69 -5.99
N MET A 152 -15.74 12.43 -5.52
CA MET A 152 -15.89 13.38 -4.42
C MET A 152 -15.96 14.82 -4.92
N SER A 153 -16.78 15.66 -4.28
CA SER A 153 -16.77 17.12 -4.51
C SER A 153 -15.54 17.78 -3.89
N SER A 154 -15.26 19.02 -4.34
CA SER A 154 -14.45 19.96 -3.59
C SER A 154 -15.08 20.25 -2.21
N ARG A 155 -14.44 21.13 -1.42
CA ARG A 155 -14.92 21.44 -0.05
C ARG A 155 -16.34 22.05 -0.04
N PRO A 156 -17.26 21.58 0.81
CA PRO A 156 -17.12 20.40 1.69
C PRO A 156 -17.19 19.10 0.88
N GLY A 157 -16.32 18.10 1.24
CA GLY A 157 -16.26 16.79 0.57
C GLY A 157 -17.60 16.05 0.70
N ARG A 158 -18.23 15.72 -0.44
CA ARG A 158 -19.45 14.93 -0.55
C ARG A 158 -19.31 13.94 -1.70
N VAL A 159 -19.89 12.76 -1.58
CA VAL A 159 -19.99 11.83 -2.71
C VAL A 159 -20.95 12.42 -3.73
N LEU A 160 -20.45 12.67 -4.93
CA LEU A 160 -21.22 13.18 -6.08
C LEU A 160 -21.77 12.05 -6.94
N ALA A 161 -20.99 11.00 -7.13
CA ALA A 161 -21.37 9.87 -7.95
C ALA A 161 -20.67 8.59 -7.47
N GLU A 162 -21.28 7.47 -7.80
CA GLU A 162 -20.75 6.13 -7.59
C GLU A 162 -20.76 5.38 -8.92
N HIS A 163 -19.63 4.79 -9.28
CA HIS A 163 -19.47 4.04 -10.53
C HIS A 163 -18.94 2.65 -10.24
N GLN A 164 -19.59 1.63 -10.76
CA GLN A 164 -19.04 0.29 -10.84
C GLN A 164 -18.09 0.21 -12.04
N VAL A 165 -16.93 -0.38 -11.85
CA VAL A 165 -15.97 -0.58 -12.94
C VAL A 165 -16.34 -1.87 -13.67
N PRO A 166 -16.76 -1.81 -14.96
CA PRO A 166 -17.33 -2.97 -15.66
C PRO A 166 -16.29 -3.97 -16.18
N PHE A 167 -15.01 -3.74 -15.91
CA PHE A 167 -13.92 -4.56 -16.43
C PHE A 167 -13.60 -5.72 -15.50
N ALA A 168 -13.54 -6.94 -16.06
CA ALA A 168 -13.18 -8.15 -15.32
C ALA A 168 -11.74 -8.11 -14.79
N ARG A 169 -11.48 -8.83 -13.69
CA ARG A 169 -10.15 -9.04 -13.14
C ARG A 169 -9.53 -10.37 -13.63
N PRO A 170 -8.21 -10.48 -13.73
CA PRO A 170 -7.21 -9.41 -13.61
C PRO A 170 -7.23 -8.49 -14.82
N ARG A 171 -7.11 -7.18 -14.61
CA ARG A 171 -7.08 -6.22 -15.70
C ARG A 171 -5.68 -6.16 -16.30
N ASP A 172 -5.61 -6.10 -17.64
CA ASP A 172 -4.36 -5.86 -18.37
C ASP A 172 -4.03 -4.37 -18.30
N ILE A 173 -2.74 -4.03 -18.19
CA ILE A 173 -2.29 -2.62 -18.16
C ILE A 173 -2.65 -1.90 -19.47
N ASN A 174 -2.74 -2.60 -20.58
CA ASN A 174 -3.12 -2.04 -21.87
C ASN A 174 -4.52 -1.41 -21.87
N LEU A 175 -5.41 -1.86 -20.96
CA LEU A 175 -6.74 -1.24 -20.76
C LEU A 175 -6.64 0.27 -20.50
N THR A 176 -5.55 0.73 -19.90
CA THR A 176 -5.36 2.16 -19.58
C THR A 176 -5.00 3.02 -20.79
N TYR A 177 -4.73 2.40 -21.93
CA TYR A 177 -4.37 3.03 -23.22
C TYR A 177 -5.44 2.88 -24.30
N GLU A 178 -6.46 2.04 -24.05
CA GLU A 178 -7.59 1.90 -24.98
C GLU A 178 -8.52 3.10 -24.81
N THR A 179 -8.76 3.82 -25.91
CA THR A 179 -9.65 5.00 -25.98
C THR A 179 -11.03 4.62 -26.50
#